data_734ca24a686ef8d32047b958233d53d6
#
_entry.id   734ca24a686ef8d32047b958233d53d6
#
_cell.length_a   1.000
_cell.length_b   1.000
_cell.length_c   1.000
_cell.angle_alpha   90.00
_cell.angle_beta   90.00
_cell.angle_gamma   90.00
#
_symmetry.space_group_name_H-M   'P 1'
#
loop_
_entity.id
_entity.type
_entity.pdbx_description
1 polymer ?
#
loop_
_entity_poly.entity_id
_entity_poly.type
_entity_poly.pdbx_seq_one_letter_code
_entity_poly.pdbx_strand_id
1 'polypeptide(L)'
;MPQTTDKNKTLLKSRIFLPIIFISAFFFLGWGYIGHRIINYRTILSALPEMEFFNTWADSLEAHASDADQRKSWDPDEGPKHYIDIDNYPEFIATGTINQNFDSLVAIHGYSFVMDQGILPWAILKTADSIEAAFEINDMHKAMLLAADLGHYIADSHQPLHITRNYNGQYTNQTGVHSRYESNLIGNFQSQIIYDGDSLQYIANLSDFVFNMIYENYQYVDSVLYADSVAEAYAGNHNSYTYYNKFWEIARNFTIGLFQKASYRITCVIYTEWINAGGSTNDISENKNYLPSGFNLFQNYPNPFNPSTTIQFQIPNSSFVNLKVYDVLGNEVATLVNEEKMKGEYEVEF
;
A
#
# COMPACT_ATOMS: atom_id res chain seq x y z
N MET A 1 -12.29 9.70 -90.58
CA MET A 1 -12.63 10.60 -89.46
C MET A 1 -12.88 9.71 -88.23
N PRO A 2 -11.99 9.62 -87.30
CA PRO A 2 -12.29 8.99 -86.02
C PRO A 2 -12.30 10.04 -84.89
N GLN A 3 -13.25 9.86 -84.01
CA GLN A 3 -13.47 10.65 -82.85
C GLN A 3 -12.47 10.25 -81.73
N THR A 4 -11.87 11.22 -81.11
CA THR A 4 -11.05 11.10 -79.91
C THR A 4 -11.96 11.12 -78.70
N THR A 5 -11.91 10.07 -77.89
CA THR A 5 -12.54 10.00 -76.57
C THR A 5 -11.52 10.29 -75.48
N ASP A 6 -11.71 11.41 -74.84
CA ASP A 6 -10.98 11.85 -73.66
C ASP A 6 -11.41 11.05 -72.44
N LYS A 7 -10.44 10.38 -71.71
CA LYS A 7 -10.68 9.65 -70.46
C LYS A 7 -10.08 10.43 -69.31
N ASN A 8 -10.90 11.28 -68.72
CA ASN A 8 -10.60 11.88 -67.40
C ASN A 8 -10.49 10.77 -66.33
N LYS A 9 -9.28 10.52 -65.84
CA LYS A 9 -9.03 9.72 -64.65
C LYS A 9 -9.14 10.58 -63.39
N THR A 10 -10.26 10.49 -62.70
CA THR A 10 -10.42 11.06 -61.35
C THR A 10 -9.65 10.22 -60.34
N LEU A 11 -8.54 10.76 -59.82
CA LEU A 11 -7.79 10.20 -58.71
C LEU A 11 -8.54 10.40 -57.42
N LEU A 12 -9.14 9.30 -56.92
CA LEU A 12 -9.76 9.23 -55.60
C LEU A 12 -8.65 9.19 -54.54
N LYS A 13 -8.39 10.32 -53.87
CA LYS A 13 -7.50 10.36 -52.69
C LYS A 13 -8.22 9.72 -51.52
N SER A 14 -7.91 8.47 -51.24
CA SER A 14 -8.32 7.82 -49.99
C SER A 14 -7.61 8.49 -48.82
N ARG A 15 -8.34 9.25 -48.03
CA ARG A 15 -7.88 9.70 -46.71
C ARG A 15 -7.97 8.53 -45.76
N ILE A 16 -6.84 7.95 -45.40
CA ILE A 16 -6.73 6.98 -44.32
C ILE A 16 -6.94 7.77 -43.04
N PHE A 17 -8.16 7.65 -42.46
CA PHE A 17 -8.40 8.06 -41.09
C PHE A 17 -7.76 7.00 -40.19
N LEU A 18 -6.62 7.30 -39.58
CA LEU A 18 -6.10 6.55 -38.44
C LEU A 18 -6.94 6.97 -37.23
N PRO A 19 -7.68 6.06 -36.57
CA PRO A 19 -8.28 6.40 -35.30
C PRO A 19 -7.12 6.53 -34.30
N ILE A 20 -6.94 7.74 -33.77
CA ILE A 20 -6.14 7.94 -32.56
C ILE A 20 -6.91 7.28 -31.42
N ILE A 21 -6.53 6.05 -31.08
CA ILE A 21 -6.99 5.39 -29.86
C ILE A 21 -6.28 6.15 -28.74
N PHE A 22 -7.00 7.06 -28.10
CA PHE A 22 -6.64 7.53 -26.76
C PHE A 22 -6.80 6.34 -25.83
N ILE A 23 -5.71 5.63 -25.56
CA ILE A 23 -5.61 4.75 -24.41
C ILE A 23 -5.50 5.71 -23.22
N SER A 24 -6.64 6.06 -22.63
CA SER A 24 -6.67 6.60 -21.29
C SER A 24 -6.21 5.47 -20.37
N ALA A 25 -4.93 5.44 -20.03
CA ALA A 25 -4.45 4.63 -18.92
C ALA A 25 -5.14 5.17 -17.65
N PHE A 26 -6.28 4.61 -17.32
CA PHE A 26 -6.83 4.73 -15.98
C PHE A 26 -5.89 3.93 -15.08
N PHE A 27 -4.99 4.62 -14.42
CA PHE A 27 -4.31 4.10 -13.24
C PHE A 27 -5.38 3.90 -12.18
N PHE A 28 -5.87 2.67 -12.02
CA PHE A 28 -6.58 2.26 -10.83
C PHE A 28 -5.55 2.15 -9.72
N LEU A 29 -5.37 3.22 -8.97
CA LEU A 29 -4.56 3.26 -7.77
C LEU A 29 -5.49 2.83 -6.63
N GLY A 30 -5.28 1.67 -6.04
CA GLY A 30 -5.94 1.24 -4.81
C GLY A 30 -5.64 2.22 -3.66
N TRP A 31 -6.47 2.33 -2.60
CA TRP A 31 -6.43 3.39 -1.55
C TRP A 31 -5.80 4.71 -1.97
N GLY A 32 -5.67 4.97 -3.25
CA GLY A 32 -4.86 6.01 -3.86
C GLY A 32 -3.42 5.99 -3.32
N TYR A 33 -2.49 6.52 -4.05
CA TYR A 33 -1.08 6.62 -3.65
C TYR A 33 -0.88 7.13 -2.19
N ILE A 34 -1.73 8.05 -1.73
CA ILE A 34 -1.65 8.67 -0.40
C ILE A 34 -2.04 7.68 0.71
N GLY A 35 -3.11 6.92 0.53
CA GLY A 35 -3.63 6.02 1.58
C GLY A 35 -2.65 4.92 1.93
N HIS A 36 -2.08 4.22 0.93
CA HIS A 36 -1.07 3.17 1.14
C HIS A 36 0.15 3.70 1.87
N ARG A 37 0.65 4.88 1.50
CA ARG A 37 1.80 5.50 2.17
C ARG A 37 1.54 5.79 3.64
N ILE A 38 0.39 6.38 3.96
CA ILE A 38 0.00 6.67 5.35
C ILE A 38 -0.06 5.39 6.17
N ILE A 39 -0.70 4.33 5.65
CA ILE A 39 -0.85 3.07 6.35
C ILE A 39 0.51 2.42 6.58
N ASN A 40 1.31 2.26 5.52
CA ASN A 40 2.61 1.61 5.60
C ASN A 40 3.60 2.36 6.52
N TYR A 41 3.70 3.68 6.42
CA TYR A 41 4.54 4.48 7.31
C TYR A 41 4.18 4.29 8.79
N ARG A 42 2.90 4.20 9.09
CA ARG A 42 2.42 4.14 10.48
C ARG A 42 2.44 2.75 11.13
N THR A 43 2.78 1.72 10.39
CA THR A 43 2.90 0.36 10.94
C THR A 43 3.91 0.30 12.08
N ILE A 44 5.02 1.04 11.98
CA ILE A 44 6.06 1.04 12.99
C ILE A 44 5.60 1.55 14.36
N LEU A 45 4.51 2.33 14.43
CA LEU A 45 4.02 2.92 15.68
C LEU A 45 3.50 1.89 16.70
N SER A 46 3.21 0.67 16.26
CA SER A 46 2.87 -0.45 17.13
C SER A 46 4.05 -1.40 17.40
N ALA A 47 5.23 -1.15 16.82
CA ALA A 47 6.38 -2.02 16.97
C ALA A 47 6.86 -2.11 18.43
N LEU A 48 7.30 -3.30 18.85
CA LEU A 48 7.93 -3.50 20.15
C LEU A 48 9.38 -2.97 20.11
N PRO A 49 9.94 -2.57 21.26
CA PRO A 49 11.34 -2.18 21.34
C PRO A 49 12.31 -3.26 20.80
N GLU A 50 11.95 -4.53 20.93
CA GLU A 50 12.71 -5.68 20.45
C GLU A 50 12.72 -5.81 18.91
N MET A 51 11.78 -5.15 18.24
CA MET A 51 11.73 -5.03 16.77
C MET A 51 12.47 -3.78 16.29
N GLU A 52 13.64 -3.46 16.87
CA GLU A 52 14.39 -2.23 16.54
C GLU A 52 14.65 -2.11 15.03
N PHE A 53 14.92 -3.23 14.34
CA PHE A 53 15.07 -3.25 12.88
C PHE A 53 13.85 -2.69 12.15
N PHE A 54 12.64 -2.95 12.67
CA PHE A 54 11.40 -2.55 12.01
C PHE A 54 11.21 -1.04 12.07
N ASN A 55 11.68 -0.38 13.14
CA ASN A 55 11.63 1.07 13.27
C ASN A 55 12.45 1.77 12.16
N THR A 56 13.50 1.11 11.67
CA THR A 56 14.32 1.64 10.56
C THR A 56 13.66 1.52 9.19
N TRP A 57 12.54 0.80 9.08
CA TRP A 57 11.86 0.54 7.81
C TRP A 57 10.81 1.58 7.42
N ALA A 58 10.44 2.50 8.31
CA ALA A 58 9.33 3.44 8.11
C ALA A 58 9.32 4.12 6.73
N ASP A 59 10.41 4.77 6.37
CA ASP A 59 10.55 5.49 5.10
C ASP A 59 10.56 4.55 3.90
N SER A 60 11.16 3.35 4.06
CA SER A 60 11.18 2.34 3.02
C SER A 60 9.80 1.74 2.79
N LEU A 61 9.06 1.43 3.86
CA LEU A 61 7.68 0.95 3.78
C LEU A 61 6.77 1.98 3.09
N GLU A 62 6.95 3.27 3.41
CA GLU A 62 6.24 4.35 2.73
C GLU A 62 6.61 4.46 1.26
N ALA A 63 7.91 4.43 0.93
CA ALA A 63 8.42 4.58 -0.43
C ALA A 63 7.95 3.44 -1.36
N HIS A 64 7.90 2.21 -0.84
CA HIS A 64 7.51 1.00 -1.57
C HIS A 64 6.02 0.65 -1.45
N ALA A 65 5.23 1.46 -0.74
CA ALA A 65 3.81 1.19 -0.48
C ALA A 65 2.93 0.99 -1.73
N SER A 66 3.36 1.48 -2.87
CA SER A 66 2.62 1.40 -4.15
C SER A 66 3.29 0.52 -5.21
N ASP A 67 4.32 -0.24 -4.85
CA ASP A 67 5.03 -1.09 -5.81
C ASP A 67 4.15 -2.20 -6.37
N ALA A 68 3.27 -2.76 -5.55
CA ALA A 68 2.27 -3.75 -5.98
C ALA A 68 1.34 -3.19 -7.08
N ASP A 69 0.86 -1.96 -6.92
CA ASP A 69 0.04 -1.29 -7.95
C ASP A 69 0.82 -1.09 -9.26
N GLN A 70 2.08 -0.72 -9.18
CA GLN A 70 2.92 -0.53 -10.36
C GLN A 70 3.12 -1.85 -11.10
N ARG A 71 3.27 -2.98 -10.37
CA ARG A 71 3.44 -4.32 -10.96
C ARG A 71 2.28 -4.73 -11.86
N LYS A 72 1.05 -4.27 -11.62
CA LYS A 72 -0.11 -4.51 -12.50
C LYS A 72 0.13 -4.12 -13.97
N SER A 73 1.09 -3.24 -14.23
CA SER A 73 1.40 -2.80 -15.60
C SER A 73 2.21 -3.81 -16.42
N TRP A 74 2.87 -4.79 -15.78
CA TRP A 74 3.71 -5.79 -16.44
C TRP A 74 3.53 -7.22 -15.95
N ASP A 75 2.92 -7.44 -14.78
CA ASP A 75 2.58 -8.75 -14.23
C ASP A 75 1.06 -8.96 -14.31
N PRO A 76 0.57 -9.82 -15.22
CA PRO A 76 -0.85 -10.08 -15.37
C PRO A 76 -1.48 -10.79 -14.16
N ASP A 77 -0.67 -11.46 -13.33
CA ASP A 77 -1.12 -12.17 -12.14
C ASP A 77 -1.22 -11.25 -10.91
N GLU A 78 -0.76 -10.00 -11.01
CA GLU A 78 -0.80 -9.05 -9.90
C GLU A 78 -2.22 -8.52 -9.65
N GLY A 79 -2.96 -8.17 -10.70
CA GLY A 79 -4.28 -7.54 -10.59
C GLY A 79 -5.23 -8.21 -9.58
N PRO A 80 -5.47 -9.53 -9.65
CA PRO A 80 -6.38 -10.25 -8.74
C PRO A 80 -5.97 -10.22 -7.26
N LYS A 81 -4.73 -9.89 -6.92
CA LYS A 81 -4.24 -9.83 -5.53
C LYS A 81 -4.75 -8.62 -4.74
N HIS A 82 -5.33 -7.63 -5.43
CA HIS A 82 -5.72 -6.36 -4.85
C HIS A 82 -7.18 -6.29 -4.39
N TYR A 83 -7.98 -7.31 -4.67
CA TYR A 83 -9.41 -7.30 -4.35
C TYR A 83 -9.96 -8.70 -4.10
N ILE A 84 -11.16 -8.72 -3.55
CA ILE A 84 -12.02 -9.90 -3.53
C ILE A 84 -13.49 -9.46 -3.61
N ASP A 85 -14.17 -9.84 -4.68
CA ASP A 85 -15.62 -9.63 -4.84
C ASP A 85 -16.38 -10.69 -4.04
N ILE A 86 -16.26 -10.62 -2.70
CA ILE A 86 -16.68 -11.69 -1.80
C ILE A 86 -18.18 -11.95 -1.86
N ASP A 87 -18.96 -10.94 -2.20
CA ASP A 87 -20.41 -11.01 -2.36
C ASP A 87 -20.88 -11.61 -3.69
N ASN A 88 -19.94 -12.11 -4.51
CA ASN A 88 -20.23 -13.01 -5.64
C ASN A 88 -20.25 -14.49 -5.22
N TYR A 89 -19.77 -14.81 -4.00
CA TYR A 89 -19.81 -16.17 -3.48
C TYR A 89 -21.16 -16.43 -2.79
N PRO A 90 -21.97 -17.42 -3.29
CA PRO A 90 -23.28 -17.72 -2.71
C PRO A 90 -23.22 -18.10 -1.24
N GLU A 91 -22.16 -18.81 -0.81
CA GLU A 91 -21.96 -19.20 0.58
C GLU A 91 -21.71 -17.98 1.48
N PHE A 92 -21.00 -16.96 1.02
CA PHE A 92 -20.84 -15.71 1.77
C PHE A 92 -22.18 -15.02 2.02
N ILE A 93 -23.02 -14.94 0.99
CA ILE A 93 -24.37 -14.36 1.12
C ILE A 93 -25.24 -15.17 2.09
N ALA A 94 -25.06 -16.50 2.14
CA ALA A 94 -25.85 -17.38 2.97
C ALA A 94 -25.36 -17.47 4.42
N THR A 95 -24.05 -17.40 4.67
CA THR A 95 -23.43 -17.71 5.97
C THR A 95 -22.52 -16.62 6.51
N GLY A 96 -22.16 -15.62 5.69
CA GLY A 96 -21.18 -14.58 6.02
C GLY A 96 -19.72 -15.02 5.87
N THR A 97 -19.44 -16.22 5.33
CA THR A 97 -18.09 -16.76 5.20
C THR A 97 -17.94 -17.53 3.88
N ILE A 98 -16.68 -17.71 3.45
CA ILE A 98 -16.32 -18.62 2.35
C ILE A 98 -15.31 -19.65 2.82
N ASN A 99 -15.05 -20.69 2.00
CA ASN A 99 -13.98 -21.64 2.29
C ASN A 99 -12.62 -20.93 2.16
N GLN A 100 -11.82 -20.97 3.24
CA GLN A 100 -10.52 -20.30 3.29
C GLN A 100 -9.43 -21.07 2.51
N ASN A 101 -9.60 -22.39 2.31
CA ASN A 101 -8.66 -23.19 1.53
C ASN A 101 -8.88 -22.95 0.04
N PHE A 102 -7.86 -22.39 -0.62
CA PHE A 102 -7.91 -22.00 -2.03
C PHE A 102 -8.28 -23.16 -2.96
N ASP A 103 -7.61 -24.31 -2.80
CA ASP A 103 -7.84 -25.48 -3.67
C ASP A 103 -9.26 -26.03 -3.52
N SER A 104 -9.79 -26.01 -2.29
CA SER A 104 -11.17 -26.42 -2.02
C SER A 104 -12.16 -25.45 -2.65
N LEU A 105 -11.90 -24.14 -2.59
CA LEU A 105 -12.74 -23.12 -3.21
C LEU A 105 -12.72 -23.24 -4.73
N VAL A 106 -11.53 -23.47 -5.31
CA VAL A 106 -11.36 -23.75 -6.74
C VAL A 106 -12.08 -25.04 -7.17
N ALA A 107 -12.06 -26.08 -6.34
CA ALA A 107 -12.80 -27.32 -6.62
C ALA A 107 -14.32 -27.11 -6.65
N ILE A 108 -14.85 -26.16 -5.88
CA ILE A 108 -16.29 -25.83 -5.83
C ILE A 108 -16.68 -24.92 -7.00
N HIS A 109 -15.95 -23.86 -7.28
CA HIS A 109 -16.35 -22.78 -8.19
C HIS A 109 -15.60 -22.78 -9.54
N GLY A 110 -14.46 -23.48 -9.62
CA GLY A 110 -13.56 -23.45 -10.76
C GLY A 110 -12.52 -22.32 -10.66
N TYR A 111 -11.32 -22.60 -11.19
CA TYR A 111 -10.17 -21.70 -11.11
C TYR A 111 -10.44 -20.31 -11.72
N SER A 112 -11.04 -20.27 -12.92
CA SER A 112 -11.33 -19.00 -13.58
C SER A 112 -12.26 -18.12 -12.75
N PHE A 113 -13.33 -18.70 -12.19
CA PHE A 113 -14.24 -17.94 -11.32
C PHE A 113 -13.49 -17.35 -10.12
N VAL A 114 -12.71 -18.16 -9.39
CA VAL A 114 -12.01 -17.70 -8.19
C VAL A 114 -11.02 -16.57 -8.53
N MET A 115 -10.27 -16.72 -9.64
CA MET A 115 -9.34 -15.67 -10.08
C MET A 115 -10.07 -14.39 -10.52
N ASP A 116 -11.22 -14.51 -11.17
CA ASP A 116 -12.04 -13.35 -11.60
C ASP A 116 -12.67 -12.61 -10.41
N GLN A 117 -12.93 -13.31 -9.29
CA GLN A 117 -13.41 -12.67 -8.07
C GLN A 117 -12.28 -12.05 -7.22
N GLY A 118 -11.02 -12.26 -7.59
CA GLY A 118 -9.85 -11.78 -6.86
C GLY A 118 -9.40 -12.73 -5.74
N ILE A 119 -8.12 -12.61 -5.39
CA ILE A 119 -7.43 -13.53 -4.49
C ILE A 119 -6.71 -12.83 -3.33
N LEU A 120 -7.16 -11.65 -2.96
CA LEU A 120 -6.55 -10.80 -1.93
C LEU A 120 -6.22 -11.53 -0.62
N PRO A 121 -7.12 -12.36 -0.01
CA PRO A 121 -6.79 -13.05 1.24
C PRO A 121 -5.56 -13.97 1.09
N TRP A 122 -5.52 -14.74 0.01
CA TRP A 122 -4.41 -15.68 -0.25
C TRP A 122 -3.13 -14.97 -0.67
N ALA A 123 -3.23 -13.79 -1.29
CA ALA A 123 -2.06 -12.93 -1.54
C ALA A 123 -1.42 -12.46 -0.24
N ILE A 124 -2.23 -12.03 0.74
CA ILE A 124 -1.76 -11.67 2.09
C ILE A 124 -1.05 -12.86 2.74
N LEU A 125 -1.69 -14.04 2.78
CA LEU A 125 -1.12 -15.24 3.40
C LEU A 125 0.21 -15.63 2.76
N LYS A 126 0.26 -15.70 1.44
CA LYS A 126 1.48 -16.06 0.70
C LYS A 126 2.61 -15.03 0.91
N THR A 127 2.27 -13.75 1.04
CA THR A 127 3.27 -12.72 1.29
C THR A 127 3.81 -12.84 2.71
N ALA A 128 2.96 -13.14 3.71
CA ALA A 128 3.36 -13.42 5.08
C ALA A 128 4.32 -14.62 5.17
N ASP A 129 3.98 -15.77 4.56
CA ASP A 129 4.89 -16.93 4.47
C ASP A 129 6.25 -16.56 3.86
N SER A 130 6.24 -15.66 2.87
CA SER A 130 7.47 -15.20 2.22
C SER A 130 8.31 -14.28 3.11
N ILE A 131 7.68 -13.53 4.02
CA ILE A 131 8.35 -12.71 5.03
C ILE A 131 9.00 -13.61 6.07
N GLU A 132 8.30 -14.64 6.58
CA GLU A 132 8.86 -15.64 7.50
C GLU A 132 10.11 -16.26 6.90
N ALA A 133 10.02 -16.77 5.66
CA ALA A 133 11.17 -17.38 4.98
C ALA A 133 12.34 -16.39 4.76
N ALA A 134 12.07 -15.10 4.59
CA ALA A 134 13.13 -14.09 4.50
C ALA A 134 13.80 -13.83 5.86
N PHE A 135 13.03 -13.80 6.95
CA PHE A 135 13.55 -13.71 8.31
C PHE A 135 14.40 -14.94 8.68
N GLU A 136 13.94 -16.17 8.37
CA GLU A 136 14.69 -17.41 8.63
C GLU A 136 16.11 -17.40 8.06
N ILE A 137 16.30 -16.81 6.87
CA ILE A 137 17.62 -16.69 6.23
C ILE A 137 18.31 -15.35 6.50
N ASN A 138 17.73 -14.53 7.39
CA ASN A 138 18.23 -13.18 7.73
C ASN A 138 18.38 -12.24 6.52
N ASP A 139 17.49 -12.36 5.51
CA ASP A 139 17.42 -11.43 4.38
C ASP A 139 16.49 -10.26 4.73
N MET A 140 16.97 -9.35 5.57
CA MET A 140 16.21 -8.22 6.09
C MET A 140 15.75 -7.25 5.00
N HIS A 141 16.54 -7.11 3.92
CA HIS A 141 16.15 -6.26 2.81
C HIS A 141 14.94 -6.85 2.05
N LYS A 142 14.96 -8.15 1.78
CA LYS A 142 13.84 -8.85 1.17
C LYS A 142 12.61 -8.84 2.07
N ALA A 143 12.79 -9.08 3.37
CA ALA A 143 11.71 -9.01 4.35
C ALA A 143 11.05 -7.63 4.36
N MET A 144 11.83 -6.55 4.29
CA MET A 144 11.33 -5.18 4.22
C MET A 144 10.50 -4.90 2.96
N LEU A 145 10.97 -5.33 1.78
CA LEU A 145 10.22 -5.17 0.53
C LEU A 145 8.91 -5.96 0.53
N LEU A 146 8.95 -7.19 1.04
CA LEU A 146 7.75 -8.02 1.21
C LEU A 146 6.80 -7.43 2.26
N ALA A 147 7.31 -6.79 3.32
CA ALA A 147 6.50 -6.10 4.30
C ALA A 147 5.77 -4.89 3.69
N ALA A 148 6.39 -4.16 2.75
CA ALA A 148 5.73 -3.10 2.02
C ALA A 148 4.59 -3.63 1.12
N ASP A 149 4.80 -4.76 0.44
CA ASP A 149 3.77 -5.45 -0.34
C ASP A 149 2.63 -5.98 0.54
N LEU A 150 2.97 -6.61 1.68
CA LEU A 150 1.99 -7.05 2.68
C LEU A 150 1.14 -5.87 3.15
N GLY A 151 1.79 -4.73 3.43
CA GLY A 151 1.13 -3.51 3.84
C GLY A 151 0.16 -2.99 2.79
N HIS A 152 0.52 -3.10 1.51
CA HIS A 152 -0.36 -2.76 0.40
C HIS A 152 -1.62 -3.65 0.39
N TYR A 153 -1.46 -4.98 0.40
CA TYR A 153 -2.60 -5.91 0.33
C TYR A 153 -3.48 -5.84 1.60
N ILE A 154 -2.89 -5.66 2.78
CA ILE A 154 -3.69 -5.46 4.01
C ILE A 154 -4.44 -4.13 3.94
N ALA A 155 -3.85 -3.06 3.40
CA ALA A 155 -4.55 -1.81 3.20
C ALA A 155 -5.73 -1.98 2.22
N ASP A 156 -5.55 -2.70 1.12
CA ASP A 156 -6.63 -3.05 0.18
C ASP A 156 -7.76 -3.82 0.86
N SER A 157 -7.45 -4.76 1.78
CA SER A 157 -8.47 -5.47 2.56
C SER A 157 -9.26 -4.58 3.53
N HIS A 158 -8.75 -3.37 3.82
CA HIS A 158 -9.41 -2.37 4.64
C HIS A 158 -10.10 -1.26 3.81
N GLN A 159 -10.02 -1.35 2.48
CA GLN A 159 -10.78 -0.51 1.57
C GLN A 159 -12.09 -1.22 1.23
N PRO A 160 -13.26 -0.76 1.75
CA PRO A 160 -14.51 -1.49 1.58
C PRO A 160 -14.89 -1.78 0.13
N LEU A 161 -14.48 -0.91 -0.80
CA LEU A 161 -14.78 -1.07 -2.22
C LEU A 161 -13.83 -2.04 -2.94
N HIS A 162 -12.78 -2.58 -2.27
CA HIS A 162 -11.95 -3.67 -2.78
C HIS A 162 -12.47 -5.06 -2.41
N ILE A 163 -13.53 -5.13 -1.59
CA ILE A 163 -14.05 -6.40 -1.10
C ILE A 163 -15.52 -6.65 -1.48
N THR A 164 -15.97 -5.99 -2.54
CA THR A 164 -17.33 -6.12 -3.09
C THR A 164 -17.36 -6.01 -4.61
N ARG A 165 -18.23 -6.78 -5.24
CA ARG A 165 -18.53 -6.64 -6.68
C ARG A 165 -19.08 -5.25 -7.06
N ASN A 166 -19.61 -4.48 -6.08
CA ASN A 166 -20.09 -3.09 -6.31
C ASN A 166 -18.95 -2.08 -6.10
N TYR A 167 -17.73 -2.47 -6.43
CA TYR A 167 -16.52 -1.72 -6.17
C TYR A 167 -16.52 -0.27 -6.64
N ASN A 168 -17.27 0.06 -7.69
CA ASN A 168 -17.34 1.42 -8.25
C ASN A 168 -18.76 2.03 -8.20
N GLY A 169 -19.68 1.44 -7.41
CA GLY A 169 -21.07 1.89 -7.30
C GLY A 169 -21.94 1.62 -8.52
N GLN A 170 -21.49 0.74 -9.42
CA GLN A 170 -22.19 0.44 -10.68
C GLN A 170 -23.57 -0.21 -10.48
N TYR A 171 -23.78 -0.90 -9.35
CA TYR A 171 -25.08 -1.50 -9.01
C TYR A 171 -25.98 -0.59 -8.17
N THR A 172 -25.46 0.55 -7.70
CA THR A 172 -26.20 1.51 -6.86
C THR A 172 -26.35 2.89 -7.51
N ASN A 173 -26.02 2.98 -8.81
CA ASN A 173 -26.05 4.24 -9.59
C ASN A 173 -25.09 5.32 -9.03
N GLN A 174 -23.96 4.90 -8.44
CA GLN A 174 -22.94 5.77 -7.82
C GLN A 174 -21.59 5.63 -8.51
N THR A 175 -21.59 5.38 -9.83
CA THR A 175 -20.36 5.16 -10.60
C THR A 175 -19.31 6.22 -10.31
N GLY A 176 -18.08 5.78 -10.04
CA GLY A 176 -16.95 6.63 -9.67
C GLY A 176 -16.76 6.81 -8.16
N VAL A 177 -17.60 6.19 -7.31
CA VAL A 177 -17.48 6.28 -5.85
C VAL A 177 -16.11 5.75 -5.36
N HIS A 178 -15.56 4.75 -6.04
CA HIS A 178 -14.24 4.21 -5.73
C HIS A 178 -13.17 5.32 -5.64
N SER A 179 -12.94 6.01 -6.76
CA SER A 179 -11.96 7.10 -6.81
C SER A 179 -12.34 8.29 -5.89
N ARG A 180 -13.63 8.58 -5.73
CA ARG A 180 -14.08 9.65 -4.82
C ARG A 180 -13.75 9.34 -3.37
N TYR A 181 -13.93 8.09 -2.94
CA TYR A 181 -13.64 7.67 -1.57
C TYR A 181 -12.13 7.53 -1.32
N GLU A 182 -11.45 6.69 -2.08
CA GLU A 182 -10.06 6.31 -1.78
C GLU A 182 -9.03 7.39 -2.11
N SER A 183 -9.24 8.14 -3.21
CA SER A 183 -8.24 9.10 -3.67
C SER A 183 -8.60 10.52 -3.25
N ASN A 184 -9.79 10.98 -3.66
CA ASN A 184 -10.14 12.39 -3.49
C ASN A 184 -10.48 12.73 -2.03
N LEU A 185 -11.27 11.86 -1.36
CA LEU A 185 -11.64 12.10 0.04
C LEU A 185 -10.40 12.02 0.94
N ILE A 186 -9.59 10.97 0.79
CA ILE A 186 -8.38 10.79 1.59
C ILE A 186 -7.38 11.92 1.32
N GLY A 187 -7.16 12.30 0.06
CA GLY A 187 -6.28 13.42 -0.30
C GLY A 187 -6.69 14.74 0.37
N ASN A 188 -8.00 15.01 0.47
CA ASN A 188 -8.51 16.23 1.11
C ASN A 188 -8.38 16.23 2.64
N PHE A 189 -8.43 15.06 3.28
CA PHE A 189 -8.54 14.96 4.75
C PHE A 189 -7.43 14.13 5.41
N GLN A 190 -6.35 13.81 4.70
CA GLN A 190 -5.23 12.99 5.18
C GLN A 190 -4.65 13.45 6.53
N SER A 191 -4.60 14.76 6.77
CA SER A 191 -4.08 15.34 8.02
C SER A 191 -4.93 15.00 9.26
N GLN A 192 -6.17 14.55 9.08
CA GLN A 192 -7.07 14.14 10.15
C GLN A 192 -6.98 12.63 10.45
N ILE A 193 -6.28 11.85 9.63
CA ILE A 193 -6.06 10.43 9.85
C ILE A 193 -4.89 10.30 10.81
N ILE A 194 -5.15 9.96 12.07
CA ILE A 194 -4.16 9.86 13.14
C ILE A 194 -4.11 8.41 13.62
N TYR A 195 -2.93 7.95 14.02
CA TYR A 195 -2.70 6.67 14.66
C TYR A 195 -1.50 6.80 15.60
N ASP A 196 -1.67 6.38 16.85
CA ASP A 196 -0.66 6.51 17.91
C ASP A 196 -0.04 5.16 18.31
N GLY A 197 -0.33 4.10 17.54
CA GLY A 197 0.08 2.72 17.86
C GLY A 197 -0.92 1.99 18.76
N ASP A 198 -0.72 0.67 18.88
CA ASP A 198 -1.49 -0.23 19.74
C ASP A 198 -0.62 -1.40 20.20
N SER A 199 -1.06 -2.15 21.22
CA SER A 199 -0.34 -3.31 21.75
C SER A 199 -0.38 -4.48 20.78
N LEU A 200 0.79 -4.99 20.36
CA LEU A 200 0.91 -6.09 19.41
C LEU A 200 0.31 -7.39 19.94
N GLN A 201 -0.21 -8.18 19.02
CA GLN A 201 -0.69 -9.53 19.25
C GLN A 201 0.02 -10.52 18.32
N TYR A 202 0.44 -11.67 18.87
CA TYR A 202 0.82 -12.83 18.09
C TYR A 202 -0.45 -13.48 17.52
N ILE A 203 -0.43 -13.81 16.23
CA ILE A 203 -1.57 -14.38 15.52
C ILE A 203 -1.39 -15.89 15.39
N ALA A 204 -2.10 -16.66 16.23
CA ALA A 204 -1.98 -18.13 16.23
C ALA A 204 -2.59 -18.81 14.98
N ASN A 205 -3.57 -18.19 14.32
CA ASN A 205 -4.17 -18.66 13.09
C ASN A 205 -4.29 -17.51 12.11
N LEU A 206 -3.29 -17.37 11.23
CA LEU A 206 -3.21 -16.28 10.28
C LEU A 206 -4.34 -16.33 9.24
N SER A 207 -4.75 -17.54 8.80
CA SER A 207 -5.86 -17.67 7.86
C SER A 207 -7.16 -17.09 8.43
N ASP A 208 -7.55 -17.51 9.62
CA ASP A 208 -8.75 -16.99 10.28
C ASP A 208 -8.65 -15.48 10.49
N PHE A 209 -7.46 -14.97 10.86
CA PHE A 209 -7.25 -13.55 11.06
C PHE A 209 -7.46 -12.74 9.77
N VAL A 210 -6.90 -13.20 8.65
CA VAL A 210 -7.02 -12.54 7.35
C VAL A 210 -8.46 -12.56 6.84
N PHE A 211 -9.13 -13.69 6.92
CA PHE A 211 -10.51 -13.80 6.44
C PHE A 211 -11.49 -13.01 7.33
N ASN A 212 -11.31 -13.04 8.65
CA ASN A 212 -12.11 -12.23 9.57
C ASN A 212 -11.95 -10.73 9.34
N MET A 213 -10.74 -10.27 8.98
CA MET A 213 -10.46 -8.90 8.58
C MET A 213 -11.35 -8.46 7.40
N ILE A 214 -11.50 -9.30 6.39
CA ILE A 214 -12.34 -9.04 5.22
C ILE A 214 -13.82 -9.04 5.60
N TYR A 215 -14.28 -10.04 6.38
CA TYR A 215 -15.67 -10.13 6.82
C TYR A 215 -16.07 -8.92 7.68
N GLU A 216 -15.20 -8.50 8.60
CA GLU A 216 -15.42 -7.30 9.42
C GLU A 216 -15.49 -6.02 8.57
N ASN A 217 -14.66 -5.90 7.55
CA ASN A 217 -14.58 -4.69 6.75
C ASN A 217 -15.70 -4.62 5.70
N TYR A 218 -16.26 -5.75 5.27
CA TYR A 218 -17.37 -5.80 4.32
C TYR A 218 -18.60 -4.99 4.80
N GLN A 219 -18.87 -4.94 6.11
CA GLN A 219 -19.97 -4.14 6.66
C GLN A 219 -19.88 -2.63 6.34
N TYR A 220 -18.69 -2.13 5.99
CA TYR A 220 -18.50 -0.72 5.66
C TYR A 220 -18.78 -0.38 4.19
N VAL A 221 -19.05 -1.38 3.34
CA VAL A 221 -19.44 -1.15 1.93
C VAL A 221 -20.68 -0.25 1.86
N ASP A 222 -21.75 -0.64 2.55
CA ASP A 222 -22.98 0.14 2.61
C ASP A 222 -22.77 1.51 3.28
N SER A 223 -21.84 1.60 4.23
CA SER A 223 -21.52 2.86 4.91
C SER A 223 -20.86 3.87 3.96
N VAL A 224 -19.96 3.42 3.09
CA VAL A 224 -19.33 4.26 2.05
C VAL A 224 -20.38 4.72 1.03
N LEU A 225 -21.19 3.79 0.52
CA LEU A 225 -22.24 4.08 -0.45
C LEU A 225 -23.28 5.05 0.12
N TYR A 226 -23.69 4.86 1.37
CA TYR A 226 -24.60 5.76 2.07
C TYR A 226 -24.00 7.17 2.19
N ALA A 227 -22.75 7.27 2.62
CA ALA A 227 -22.08 8.55 2.81
C ALA A 227 -21.92 9.33 1.48
N ASP A 228 -21.56 8.64 0.38
CA ASP A 228 -21.52 9.19 -0.97
C ASP A 228 -22.89 9.72 -1.41
N SER A 229 -23.95 8.92 -1.25
CA SER A 229 -25.33 9.28 -1.63
C SER A 229 -25.83 10.51 -0.87
N VAL A 230 -25.62 10.57 0.45
CA VAL A 230 -26.03 11.73 1.26
C VAL A 230 -25.23 12.97 0.89
N ALA A 231 -23.93 12.82 0.60
CA ALA A 231 -23.09 13.94 0.19
C ALA A 231 -23.52 14.51 -1.18
N GLU A 232 -23.85 13.62 -2.15
CA GLU A 232 -24.38 14.01 -3.44
C GLU A 232 -25.73 14.76 -3.31
N ALA A 233 -26.66 14.19 -2.55
CA ALA A 233 -27.96 14.81 -2.32
C ALA A 233 -27.86 16.19 -1.66
N TYR A 234 -26.88 16.39 -0.77
CA TYR A 234 -26.62 17.65 -0.10
C TYR A 234 -25.96 18.70 -1.01
N ALA A 235 -24.98 18.29 -1.81
CA ALA A 235 -24.17 19.21 -2.62
C ALA A 235 -24.71 19.40 -4.05
N GLY A 236 -25.53 18.48 -4.55
CA GLY A 236 -26.04 18.46 -5.93
C GLY A 236 -24.99 18.07 -6.98
N ASN A 237 -23.81 17.65 -6.57
CA ASN A 237 -22.71 17.22 -7.45
C ASN A 237 -21.62 16.49 -6.65
N HIS A 238 -20.70 15.78 -7.37
CA HIS A 238 -19.60 15.03 -6.77
C HIS A 238 -18.23 15.77 -6.76
N ASN A 239 -18.14 17.00 -7.28
CA ASN A 239 -16.86 17.65 -7.56
C ASN A 239 -16.58 18.87 -6.66
N SER A 240 -17.49 19.20 -5.74
CA SER A 240 -17.37 20.39 -4.90
C SER A 240 -16.74 20.07 -3.54
N TYR A 241 -16.11 21.10 -2.95
CA TYR A 241 -15.66 21.04 -1.56
C TYR A 241 -16.82 20.73 -0.59
N THR A 242 -18.02 21.25 -0.88
CA THR A 242 -19.24 20.96 -0.11
C THR A 242 -19.58 19.47 -0.10
N TYR A 243 -19.44 18.79 -1.25
CA TYR A 243 -19.63 17.35 -1.35
C TYR A 243 -18.62 16.59 -0.50
N TYR A 244 -17.31 16.86 -0.66
CA TYR A 244 -16.26 16.14 0.07
C TYR A 244 -16.31 16.41 1.59
N ASN A 245 -16.66 17.63 2.02
CA ASN A 245 -16.90 17.92 3.44
C ASN A 245 -18.05 17.10 4.01
N LYS A 246 -19.17 17.01 3.27
CA LYS A 246 -20.32 16.23 3.75
C LYS A 246 -20.02 14.74 3.73
N PHE A 247 -19.31 14.26 2.72
CA PHE A 247 -18.85 12.87 2.67
C PHE A 247 -17.95 12.54 3.88
N TRP A 248 -16.96 13.41 4.15
CA TRP A 248 -16.05 13.23 5.29
C TRP A 248 -16.78 13.31 6.64
N GLU A 249 -17.70 14.24 6.81
CA GLU A 249 -18.51 14.36 8.04
C GLU A 249 -19.17 13.01 8.43
N ILE A 250 -19.64 12.26 7.44
CA ILE A 250 -20.30 10.97 7.67
C ILE A 250 -19.29 9.83 7.76
N ALA A 251 -18.28 9.82 6.88
CA ALA A 251 -17.37 8.70 6.71
C ALA A 251 -16.15 8.72 7.66
N ARG A 252 -15.77 9.88 8.24
CA ARG A 252 -14.48 10.06 8.92
C ARG A 252 -14.20 9.03 10.02
N ASN A 253 -15.19 8.69 10.85
CA ASN A 253 -14.95 7.85 12.01
C ASN A 253 -14.60 6.42 11.62
N PHE A 254 -15.36 5.83 10.70
CA PHE A 254 -15.05 4.48 10.25
C PHE A 254 -13.83 4.48 9.33
N THR A 255 -13.62 5.51 8.51
CA THR A 255 -12.43 5.63 7.64
C THR A 255 -11.15 5.70 8.48
N ILE A 256 -11.10 6.57 9.49
CA ILE A 256 -9.94 6.66 10.41
C ILE A 256 -9.73 5.31 11.10
N GLY A 257 -10.80 4.66 11.59
CA GLY A 257 -10.72 3.35 12.22
C GLY A 257 -10.18 2.25 11.29
N LEU A 258 -10.54 2.28 9.99
CA LEU A 258 -9.99 1.35 8.98
C LEU A 258 -8.49 1.56 8.76
N PHE A 259 -8.03 2.82 8.67
CA PHE A 259 -6.59 3.14 8.56
C PHE A 259 -5.80 2.68 9.79
N GLN A 260 -6.31 2.95 11.00
CA GLN A 260 -5.70 2.53 12.26
C GLN A 260 -5.58 1.00 12.34
N LYS A 261 -6.68 0.29 12.05
CA LYS A 261 -6.71 -1.17 12.04
C LYS A 261 -5.77 -1.76 10.97
N ALA A 262 -5.70 -1.16 9.78
CA ALA A 262 -4.78 -1.61 8.74
C ALA A 262 -3.33 -1.53 9.21
N SER A 263 -2.88 -0.35 9.68
CA SER A 263 -1.52 -0.16 10.19
C SER A 263 -1.18 -1.12 11.34
N TYR A 264 -2.09 -1.29 12.30
CA TYR A 264 -1.94 -2.22 13.42
C TYR A 264 -1.82 -3.68 12.95
N ARG A 265 -2.71 -4.14 12.07
CA ARG A 265 -2.76 -5.52 11.59
C ARG A 265 -1.54 -5.90 10.77
N ILE A 266 -0.99 -4.97 9.99
CA ILE A 266 0.28 -5.17 9.27
C ILE A 266 1.39 -5.50 10.27
N THR A 267 1.50 -4.70 11.34
CA THR A 267 2.54 -4.92 12.35
C THR A 267 2.34 -6.25 13.09
N CYS A 268 1.10 -6.63 13.41
CA CYS A 268 0.81 -7.94 14.04
C CYS A 268 1.22 -9.11 13.15
N VAL A 269 0.99 -9.04 11.83
CA VAL A 269 1.43 -10.08 10.89
C VAL A 269 2.96 -10.14 10.84
N ILE A 270 3.63 -9.00 10.63
CA ILE A 270 5.11 -8.95 10.57
C ILE A 270 5.72 -9.46 11.88
N TYR A 271 5.16 -9.08 13.04
CA TYR A 271 5.58 -9.58 14.34
C TYR A 271 5.41 -11.09 14.45
N THR A 272 4.29 -11.63 14.00
CA THR A 272 4.01 -13.07 14.01
C THR A 272 5.03 -13.83 13.18
N GLU A 273 5.31 -13.38 11.96
CA GLU A 273 6.27 -14.04 11.07
C GLU A 273 7.71 -13.91 11.59
N TRP A 274 8.04 -12.79 12.23
CA TRP A 274 9.32 -12.64 12.90
C TRP A 274 9.49 -13.63 14.07
N ILE A 275 8.47 -13.81 14.92
CA ILE A 275 8.48 -14.79 16.01
C ILE A 275 8.56 -16.23 15.47
N ASN A 276 7.79 -16.56 14.41
CA ASN A 276 7.81 -17.88 13.78
C ASN A 276 9.21 -18.22 13.24
N ALA A 277 9.90 -17.25 12.67
CA ALA A 277 11.28 -17.37 12.17
C ALA A 277 12.35 -17.42 13.28
N GLY A 278 11.95 -17.47 14.57
CA GLY A 278 12.86 -17.56 15.71
C GLY A 278 13.24 -16.23 16.37
N GLY A 279 12.56 -15.14 16.01
CA GLY A 279 12.64 -13.86 16.72
C GLY A 279 12.20 -13.99 18.17
N SER A 280 12.81 -13.24 19.08
CA SER A 280 12.55 -13.34 20.52
C SER A 280 12.36 -11.98 21.16
N THR A 281 11.31 -11.85 21.94
CA THR A 281 11.05 -10.66 22.75
C THR A 281 11.97 -10.55 23.97
N ASN A 282 12.80 -11.58 24.24
CA ASN A 282 13.76 -11.60 25.34
C ASN A 282 15.19 -11.23 24.91
N ASP A 283 15.43 -10.96 23.64
CA ASP A 283 16.76 -10.75 23.07
C ASP A 283 17.30 -9.31 23.17
N ILE A 284 16.82 -8.52 24.14
CA ILE A 284 17.45 -7.22 24.45
C ILE A 284 18.94 -7.38 24.83
N SER A 285 19.37 -8.59 25.21
CA SER A 285 20.74 -8.82 25.68
C SER A 285 21.68 -9.44 24.65
N GLU A 286 21.22 -9.98 23.52
CA GLU A 286 22.08 -10.73 22.59
C GLU A 286 22.07 -10.27 21.12
N ASN A 287 21.16 -9.39 20.70
CA ASN A 287 21.17 -8.85 19.33
C ASN A 287 22.23 -7.75 19.11
N LYS A 288 23.44 -8.02 19.58
CA LYS A 288 24.63 -7.23 19.26
C LYS A 288 25.14 -7.42 17.82
N ASN A 289 24.40 -8.11 16.95
CA ASN A 289 24.90 -8.50 15.63
C ASN A 289 24.25 -7.81 14.43
N TYR A 290 23.32 -6.86 14.60
CA TYR A 290 22.95 -5.93 13.53
C TYR A 290 23.97 -4.79 13.41
N LEU A 291 25.22 -5.16 13.45
CA LEU A 291 26.26 -4.18 13.19
C LEU A 291 26.40 -4.01 11.67
N PRO A 292 26.43 -2.78 11.20
CA PRO A 292 26.53 -2.48 9.77
C PRO A 292 27.60 -3.31 9.09
N SER A 293 27.26 -3.90 7.94
CA SER A 293 28.22 -4.67 7.11
C SER A 293 28.94 -3.79 6.09
N GLY A 294 28.49 -2.54 5.92
CA GLY A 294 29.03 -1.54 5.00
C GLY A 294 28.93 -0.12 5.52
N PHE A 295 29.65 0.81 4.88
CA PHE A 295 29.43 2.24 5.08
C PHE A 295 28.19 2.65 4.31
N ASN A 296 27.24 3.31 5.00
CA ASN A 296 26.05 3.87 4.38
C ASN A 296 25.87 5.30 4.85
N LEU A 297 25.40 6.14 3.93
CA LEU A 297 24.91 7.49 4.20
C LEU A 297 23.48 7.56 3.65
N PHE A 298 22.52 7.73 4.52
CA PHE A 298 21.11 7.75 4.15
C PHE A 298 20.66 9.14 3.69
N GLN A 299 19.55 9.18 2.98
CA GLN A 299 18.92 10.44 2.61
C GLN A 299 18.49 11.19 3.86
N ASN A 300 18.81 12.49 3.92
CA ASN A 300 18.38 13.33 5.04
C ASN A 300 16.85 13.48 5.08
N TYR A 301 16.31 13.54 6.30
CA TYR A 301 14.87 13.71 6.53
C TYR A 301 14.60 14.74 7.65
N PRO A 302 13.61 15.63 7.42
CA PRO A 302 12.86 15.87 6.21
C PRO A 302 13.72 16.40 5.06
N ASN A 303 13.29 16.12 3.80
CA ASN A 303 13.90 16.71 2.60
C ASN A 303 12.79 17.01 1.56
N PRO A 304 12.46 18.28 1.21
CA PRO A 304 13.13 19.50 1.70
C PRO A 304 12.95 19.77 3.20
N PHE A 305 13.89 20.48 3.82
CA PHE A 305 13.88 20.77 5.26
C PHE A 305 13.75 22.27 5.56
N ASN A 306 13.20 22.61 6.76
CA ASN A 306 13.09 23.98 7.27
C ASN A 306 12.79 23.95 8.78
N PRO A 307 13.66 24.41 9.68
CA PRO A 307 15.04 24.88 9.41
C PRO A 307 16.09 23.76 9.47
N SER A 308 15.77 22.56 10.01
CA SER A 308 16.74 21.50 10.26
C SER A 308 16.35 20.18 9.60
N THR A 309 17.31 19.28 9.48
CA THR A 309 17.14 17.91 8.95
C THR A 309 18.06 16.95 9.68
N THR A 310 17.64 15.69 9.83
CA THR A 310 18.46 14.62 10.39
C THR A 310 19.15 13.85 9.27
N ILE A 311 20.42 13.57 9.44
CA ILE A 311 21.25 12.76 8.55
C ILE A 311 21.67 11.51 9.30
N GLN A 312 21.28 10.33 8.79
CA GLN A 312 21.65 9.02 9.33
C GLN A 312 22.83 8.44 8.55
N PHE A 313 23.75 7.76 9.25
CA PHE A 313 24.86 7.05 8.62
C PHE A 313 25.28 5.83 9.43
N GLN A 314 25.88 4.85 8.74
CA GLN A 314 26.33 3.58 9.29
C GLN A 314 27.82 3.38 9.07
N ILE A 315 28.51 2.83 10.06
CA ILE A 315 29.95 2.46 9.98
C ILE A 315 30.15 0.98 10.35
N PRO A 316 30.75 0.16 9.46
CA PRO A 316 30.89 -1.28 9.67
C PRO A 316 32.01 -1.66 10.62
N ASN A 317 33.00 -0.79 10.83
CA ASN A 317 34.14 -0.97 11.72
C ASN A 317 34.49 0.36 12.37
N SER A 318 35.06 0.34 13.59
CA SER A 318 35.54 1.56 14.21
C SER A 318 36.48 2.32 13.28
N SER A 319 36.15 3.55 12.98
CA SER A 319 36.80 4.36 11.97
C SER A 319 36.73 5.83 12.31
N PHE A 320 37.68 6.61 11.81
CA PHE A 320 37.58 8.05 11.84
C PHE A 320 36.53 8.50 10.80
N VAL A 321 35.46 9.18 11.27
CA VAL A 321 34.37 9.65 10.44
C VAL A 321 34.48 11.15 10.24
N ASN A 322 34.41 11.57 8.97
CA ASN A 322 34.33 12.97 8.59
C ASN A 322 33.08 13.18 7.72
N LEU A 323 32.01 13.73 8.31
CA LEU A 323 30.75 14.06 7.65
C LEU A 323 30.60 15.55 7.48
N LYS A 324 30.51 16.02 6.26
CA LYS A 324 30.47 17.43 5.89
C LYS A 324 29.31 17.73 4.94
N VAL A 325 28.81 18.94 5.05
CA VAL A 325 27.81 19.51 4.15
C VAL A 325 28.48 20.53 3.24
N TYR A 326 28.16 20.46 1.93
CA TYR A 326 28.66 21.36 0.91
C TYR A 326 27.52 22.05 0.17
N ASP A 327 27.75 23.28 -0.25
CA ASP A 327 26.84 23.97 -1.17
C ASP A 327 26.97 23.44 -2.62
N VAL A 328 26.11 23.91 -3.51
CA VAL A 328 26.11 23.51 -4.94
C VAL A 328 27.37 23.95 -5.69
N LEU A 329 28.18 24.81 -5.13
CA LEU A 329 29.46 25.28 -5.68
C LEU A 329 30.66 24.49 -5.12
N GLY A 330 30.41 23.56 -4.16
CA GLY A 330 31.43 22.77 -3.52
C GLY A 330 32.11 23.43 -2.32
N ASN A 331 31.57 24.54 -1.80
CA ASN A 331 32.09 25.14 -0.58
C ASN A 331 31.55 24.40 0.65
N GLU A 332 32.41 24.14 1.61
CA GLU A 332 32.02 23.56 2.90
C GLU A 332 31.11 24.51 3.68
N VAL A 333 29.92 24.04 4.02
CA VAL A 333 28.92 24.78 4.80
C VAL A 333 28.99 24.41 6.27
N ALA A 334 29.17 23.12 6.56
CA ALA A 334 29.29 22.60 7.92
C ALA A 334 30.10 21.31 7.97
N THR A 335 30.78 21.10 9.08
CA THR A 335 31.35 19.79 9.48
C THR A 335 30.48 19.25 10.61
N LEU A 336 29.71 18.18 10.35
CA LEU A 336 28.75 17.61 11.28
C LEU A 336 29.39 16.56 12.19
N VAL A 337 30.33 15.77 11.65
CA VAL A 337 31.09 14.77 12.40
C VAL A 337 32.56 14.86 11.99
N ASN A 338 33.49 14.81 12.95
CA ASN A 338 34.92 14.81 12.68
C ASN A 338 35.66 14.14 13.85
N GLU A 339 35.35 12.86 14.09
CA GLU A 339 35.89 12.10 15.23
C GLU A 339 35.92 10.59 14.96
N GLU A 340 36.59 9.85 15.83
CA GLU A 340 36.49 8.40 15.80
C GLU A 340 35.14 7.93 16.31
N LYS A 341 34.47 7.10 15.52
CA LYS A 341 33.21 6.44 15.87
C LYS A 341 33.45 4.91 15.92
N MET A 342 32.82 4.28 16.88
CA MET A 342 32.78 2.81 16.93
C MET A 342 31.90 2.28 15.81
N LYS A 343 31.99 0.99 15.51
CA LYS A 343 31.03 0.31 14.64
C LYS A 343 29.60 0.58 15.15
N GLY A 344 28.70 1.03 14.27
CA GLY A 344 27.32 1.37 14.67
C GLY A 344 26.59 2.22 13.67
N GLU A 345 25.36 2.61 14.05
CA GLU A 345 24.50 3.56 13.37
C GLU A 345 24.46 4.88 14.14
N TYR A 346 24.42 5.99 13.42
CA TYR A 346 24.52 7.31 13.98
C TYR A 346 23.57 8.27 13.28
N GLU A 347 23.10 9.24 14.05
CA GLU A 347 22.29 10.36 13.57
C GLU A 347 22.95 11.67 13.94
N VAL A 348 22.82 12.68 13.07
CA VAL A 348 23.27 14.05 13.31
C VAL A 348 22.30 15.02 12.69
N GLU A 349 22.03 16.11 13.41
CA GLU A 349 21.18 17.20 12.93
C GLU A 349 22.00 18.25 12.18
N PHE A 350 21.44 18.77 11.07
CA PHE A 350 21.96 19.90 10.29
C PHE A 350 20.93 21.02 10.21
#